data_29e9c9dbaaebc0aef3d1378f68afe0b7
#
_entry.id   29e9c9dbaaebc0aef3d1378f68afe0b7
#
_cell.length_a   1.000
_cell.length_b   1.000
_cell.length_c   1.000
_cell.angle_alpha   90.00
_cell.angle_beta   90.00
_cell.angle_gamma   90.00
#
_symmetry.space_group_name_H-M   'P 1'
#
loop_
_entity.id
_entity.type
_entity.pdbx_description
1 polymer ?
#
loop_
_entity_poly.entity_id
_entity_poly.type
_entity_poly.pdbx_seq_one_letter_code
_entity_poly.pdbx_strand_id
1 'polypeptide(L)'
;MVVIAAVVGVATYFVRSDSGADNAAGGSSTAGAVSGSAESTASGTSEVNASATSSIGSLSPEPTAATEQTSGSAPSEGQSSSAGNHVAPPVTSTAVVPEPAVAIPTVDGPPVAVGATPGFVAIAPNGRYAYIANRAPGVVTVLDLTIDKVISTIPIQAGPPQYIAFAPDGNHAYVSIYNDPKTINLVAVLDTRTARLLQTIPVKQKPYALAVTPDQRFVYVPSHDAGAIDIIDIGTNTVVDSIDVLPNPHWVTFSPDGKLAYVANHESNAVSVLDTGSRTVVKTIDVGTSAHSVAVSPDGSQVAVVCFTSNDVYFIDTATNQVLGTVAVGTNPQDISYSPDGRYVYTANVESDTVSVIDTETRTVTATIPTDSPTSVAVSPNGSKAYITNLDPGTLTILNTA
;
A
#
# COMPACT_ATOMS: atom_id res chain seq x y z
N MET A 1 -9.66 -3.73 29.51
CA MET A 1 -8.54 -2.86 29.12
C MET A 1 -7.28 -3.39 29.77
N VAL A 2 -6.54 -4.23 29.07
CA VAL A 2 -5.23 -4.70 29.52
C VAL A 2 -4.25 -4.27 28.44
N VAL A 3 -3.51 -3.21 28.75
CA VAL A 3 -2.40 -2.74 27.93
C VAL A 3 -1.20 -3.63 28.27
N ILE A 4 -0.75 -4.44 27.31
CA ILE A 4 0.57 -5.04 27.38
C ILE A 4 1.42 -4.31 26.35
N ALA A 5 2.18 -3.34 26.84
CA ALA A 5 3.26 -2.73 26.07
C ALA A 5 4.42 -3.72 26.02
N ALA A 6 4.66 -4.33 24.89
CA ALA A 6 5.93 -4.95 24.58
C ALA A 6 6.62 -4.13 23.51
N VAL A 7 7.65 -3.40 23.94
CA VAL A 7 8.56 -2.64 23.08
C VAL A 7 9.49 -3.65 22.41
N VAL A 8 9.16 -4.11 21.22
CA VAL A 8 10.08 -4.60 20.18
C VAL A 8 9.31 -4.48 18.85
N GLY A 9 9.83 -3.68 17.92
CA GLY A 9 9.34 -3.34 16.60
C GLY A 9 8.42 -4.33 15.87
N VAL A 10 7.13 -4.30 16.17
CA VAL A 10 6.09 -4.97 15.40
C VAL A 10 4.97 -3.96 15.23
N ALA A 11 4.61 -3.64 14.01
CA ALA A 11 3.38 -2.95 13.73
C ALA A 11 2.21 -3.84 14.18
N THR A 12 1.71 -3.61 15.38
CA THR A 12 0.60 -4.37 15.95
C THR A 12 -0.68 -3.80 15.36
N TYR A 13 -1.33 -4.58 14.51
CA TYR A 13 -2.71 -4.33 14.15
C TYR A 13 -3.57 -4.69 15.36
N PHE A 14 -4.24 -3.69 15.96
CA PHE A 14 -5.17 -3.93 17.06
C PHE A 14 -6.43 -4.59 16.51
N VAL A 15 -6.67 -5.82 16.92
CA VAL A 15 -7.99 -6.45 16.84
C VAL A 15 -8.74 -6.01 18.08
N ARG A 16 -9.77 -5.19 17.91
CA ARG A 16 -10.70 -4.82 18.98
C ARG A 16 -11.54 -6.04 19.33
N SER A 17 -11.30 -6.65 20.50
CA SER A 17 -12.19 -7.69 21.02
C SER A 17 -13.30 -7.04 21.85
N ASP A 18 -14.54 -7.12 21.38
CA ASP A 18 -15.72 -6.84 22.16
C ASP A 18 -15.86 -7.89 23.27
N SER A 19 -15.64 -7.49 24.53
CA SER A 19 -16.09 -8.26 25.69
C SER A 19 -17.24 -7.52 26.35
N GLY A 20 -18.44 -8.06 26.14
CA GLY A 20 -19.68 -7.64 26.80
C GLY A 20 -19.54 -7.62 28.31
N ALA A 21 -20.17 -6.62 28.92
CA ALA A 21 -20.28 -6.40 30.33
C ALA A 21 -21.12 -7.49 31.02
N ASP A 22 -20.61 -8.00 32.14
CA ASP A 22 -21.47 -8.42 33.22
C ASP A 22 -20.86 -8.11 34.60
N ASN A 23 -21.69 -7.48 35.42
CA ASN A 23 -21.47 -7.05 36.80
C ASN A 23 -21.33 -8.24 37.78
N ALA A 24 -20.41 -8.13 38.76
CA ALA A 24 -20.77 -8.27 40.18
C ALA A 24 -19.57 -8.16 41.13
N ALA A 25 -19.67 -7.21 42.00
CA ALA A 25 -19.33 -7.11 43.43
C ALA A 25 -18.20 -7.96 44.07
N GLY A 26 -17.27 -7.26 44.74
CA GLY A 26 -16.98 -7.47 46.17
C GLY A 26 -15.66 -8.19 46.48
N GLY A 27 -14.79 -7.53 47.27
CA GLY A 27 -13.86 -8.22 48.15
C GLY A 27 -12.43 -7.63 48.23
N SER A 28 -12.21 -6.80 49.22
CA SER A 28 -10.94 -6.30 49.74
C SER A 28 -10.06 -7.41 50.36
N SER A 29 -8.71 -7.35 50.18
CA SER A 29 -7.74 -7.33 51.30
C SER A 29 -6.28 -7.42 50.82
N THR A 30 -5.53 -6.45 51.24
CA THR A 30 -4.20 -6.33 51.86
C THR A 30 -3.05 -7.32 51.55
N ALA A 31 -1.97 -6.71 51.13
CA ALA A 31 -0.56 -6.75 51.59
C ALA A 31 0.27 -8.05 51.51
N GLY A 32 1.51 -7.89 51.04
CA GLY A 32 2.61 -8.79 51.27
C GLY A 32 3.78 -8.62 50.30
N ALA A 33 4.71 -7.72 50.64
CA ALA A 33 6.03 -7.62 49.98
C ALA A 33 6.98 -8.68 50.57
N VAL A 34 7.75 -9.35 49.69
CA VAL A 34 9.06 -9.88 50.07
C VAL A 34 10.00 -9.86 48.86
N SER A 35 11.15 -9.25 49.09
CA SER A 35 12.35 -9.17 48.28
C SER A 35 13.13 -10.50 48.28
N GLY A 36 13.85 -10.79 47.19
CA GLY A 36 14.83 -11.86 47.16
C GLY A 36 15.70 -11.81 45.92
N SER A 37 16.88 -11.21 46.10
CA SER A 37 18.01 -11.22 45.16
C SER A 37 18.81 -12.53 45.26
N ALA A 38 19.30 -13.04 44.12
CA ALA A 38 20.56 -13.82 44.10
C ALA A 38 21.16 -13.86 42.70
N GLU A 39 22.40 -13.42 42.62
CA GLU A 39 23.39 -13.58 41.54
C GLU A 39 23.88 -15.04 41.42
N SER A 40 24.40 -15.40 40.23
CA SER A 40 25.80 -15.86 39.98
C SER A 40 25.90 -16.62 38.65
N THR A 41 26.66 -16.13 37.74
CA THR A 41 28.05 -16.46 37.26
C THR A 41 28.25 -17.75 36.48
N ALA A 42 28.76 -17.51 35.28
CA ALA A 42 29.98 -18.02 34.62
C ALA A 42 29.95 -19.29 33.75
N SER A 43 30.29 -19.03 32.51
CA SER A 43 31.43 -19.57 31.70
C SER A 43 31.39 -21.03 31.21
N GLY A 44 31.74 -21.19 29.93
CA GLY A 44 32.19 -22.43 29.35
C GLY A 44 32.33 -22.37 27.83
N THR A 45 33.51 -22.03 27.37
CA THR A 45 34.05 -22.13 26.02
C THR A 45 34.20 -23.57 25.56
N SER A 46 34.01 -23.87 24.27
CA SER A 46 34.99 -24.67 23.49
C SER A 46 34.65 -24.66 21.98
N GLU A 47 35.65 -24.24 21.24
CA GLU A 47 35.83 -24.45 19.80
C GLU A 47 36.10 -25.94 19.53
N VAL A 48 35.72 -26.44 18.34
CA VAL A 48 36.58 -27.27 17.52
C VAL A 48 36.24 -27.20 16.04
N ASN A 49 37.25 -26.90 15.27
CA ASN A 49 37.45 -26.94 13.84
C ASN A 49 37.36 -28.33 13.24
N ALA A 50 36.88 -28.47 12.00
CA ALA A 50 37.54 -29.34 11.01
C ALA A 50 37.04 -29.12 9.59
N SER A 51 37.96 -28.76 8.74
CA SER A 51 37.92 -28.69 7.29
C SER A 51 37.89 -30.08 6.63
N ALA A 52 37.28 -30.23 5.46
CA ALA A 52 37.76 -31.14 4.41
C ALA A 52 37.26 -30.72 3.02
N THR A 53 38.20 -30.47 2.17
CA THR A 53 38.22 -30.23 0.72
C THR A 53 38.10 -31.52 -0.09
N SER A 54 37.52 -31.44 -1.30
CA SER A 54 37.97 -31.99 -2.61
C SER A 54 36.80 -31.95 -3.61
N SER A 55 36.80 -31.25 -4.64
CA SER A 55 37.52 -31.14 -5.95
C SER A 55 37.10 -32.18 -6.99
N ILE A 56 36.81 -31.68 -8.19
CA ILE A 56 36.99 -32.14 -9.57
C ILE A 56 35.81 -32.86 -10.26
N GLY A 57 35.48 -32.32 -11.47
CA GLY A 57 34.89 -33.09 -12.54
C GLY A 57 34.11 -32.26 -13.56
N SER A 58 34.83 -31.54 -14.46
CA SER A 58 34.31 -30.97 -15.71
C SER A 58 34.03 -32.06 -16.76
N LEU A 59 33.02 -31.87 -17.61
CA LEU A 59 33.02 -32.26 -19.01
C LEU A 59 31.80 -31.67 -19.74
N SER A 60 32.04 -30.75 -20.65
CA SER A 60 31.23 -30.50 -21.86
C SER A 60 31.64 -31.47 -22.97
N PRO A 61 30.79 -31.77 -23.96
CA PRO A 61 30.95 -31.11 -25.24
C PRO A 61 29.63 -30.78 -26.00
N GLU A 62 29.69 -29.71 -26.77
CA GLU A 62 28.93 -29.41 -27.98
C GLU A 62 29.42 -30.25 -29.20
N PRO A 63 28.92 -30.01 -30.45
CA PRO A 63 27.57 -29.89 -31.02
C PRO A 63 27.37 -30.81 -32.24
N THR A 64 26.16 -30.88 -32.83
CA THR A 64 26.05 -31.16 -34.28
C THR A 64 24.75 -30.64 -34.91
N ALA A 65 24.88 -30.12 -36.10
CA ALA A 65 23.94 -29.37 -36.89
C ALA A 65 23.25 -30.23 -37.99
N ALA A 66 22.21 -29.60 -38.57
CA ALA A 66 21.62 -29.75 -39.91
C ALA A 66 20.75 -30.97 -40.21
N THR A 67 19.62 -30.84 -40.81
CA THR A 67 19.30 -30.43 -42.19
C THR A 67 17.80 -30.34 -42.48
N GLU A 68 17.42 -29.46 -43.35
CA GLU A 68 16.14 -29.21 -44.00
C GLU A 68 15.47 -30.45 -44.62
N GLN A 69 14.14 -30.46 -44.74
CA GLN A 69 13.46 -30.56 -46.03
C GLN A 69 11.93 -30.38 -45.97
N THR A 70 11.46 -29.67 -46.96
CA THR A 70 10.19 -29.19 -47.42
C THR A 70 9.18 -30.27 -47.89
N SER A 71 7.90 -29.90 -47.86
CA SER A 71 6.77 -30.05 -48.78
C SER A 71 5.51 -30.53 -48.06
N GLY A 72 4.35 -29.91 -48.10
CA GLY A 72 3.55 -29.42 -49.17
C GLY A 72 2.15 -30.01 -49.06
N SER A 73 1.10 -29.16 -49.09
CA SER A 73 -0.30 -29.47 -49.45
C SER A 73 -1.39 -29.28 -48.35
N ALA A 74 -2.20 -28.24 -48.56
CA ALA A 74 -3.56 -28.05 -48.04
C ALA A 74 -4.61 -28.80 -48.92
N PRO A 75 -5.94 -28.65 -48.73
CA PRO A 75 -6.73 -28.21 -47.55
C PRO A 75 -7.89 -29.17 -47.23
N SER A 76 -8.57 -29.01 -46.08
CA SER A 76 -9.99 -29.39 -45.96
C SER A 76 -10.72 -28.45 -44.99
N GLU A 77 -11.83 -27.96 -45.51
CA GLU A 77 -12.78 -27.05 -44.86
C GLU A 77 -13.48 -27.72 -43.64
N GLY A 78 -13.71 -26.96 -42.57
CA GLY A 78 -14.47 -27.39 -41.43
C GLY A 78 -14.90 -26.20 -40.58
N GLN A 79 -16.07 -25.74 -40.87
CA GLN A 79 -17.01 -24.88 -40.14
C GLN A 79 -16.54 -24.13 -38.88
N SER A 80 -16.53 -22.80 -39.00
CA SER A 80 -16.38 -21.80 -37.95
C SER A 80 -17.65 -21.67 -37.12
N SER A 81 -17.53 -21.84 -35.80
CA SER A 81 -18.45 -21.26 -34.84
C SER A 81 -17.85 -19.94 -34.36
N SER A 82 -18.48 -18.83 -34.73
CA SER A 82 -18.09 -17.47 -34.36
C SER A 82 -18.33 -17.25 -32.87
N ALA A 83 -17.26 -17.31 -32.08
CA ALA A 83 -17.22 -16.61 -30.77
C ALA A 83 -16.85 -15.18 -31.04
N GLY A 84 -17.79 -14.27 -30.82
CA GLY A 84 -17.58 -12.84 -30.99
C GLY A 84 -16.48 -12.34 -30.06
N ASN A 85 -15.35 -11.95 -30.65
CA ASN A 85 -14.34 -11.14 -30.00
C ASN A 85 -14.90 -9.73 -29.80
N HIS A 86 -15.40 -9.43 -28.60
CA HIS A 86 -15.56 -8.05 -28.17
C HIS A 86 -14.17 -7.50 -27.85
N VAL A 87 -13.50 -6.98 -28.86
CA VAL A 87 -12.38 -6.05 -28.66
C VAL A 87 -12.99 -4.74 -28.20
N ALA A 88 -12.78 -4.41 -26.93
CA ALA A 88 -13.12 -3.08 -26.42
C ALA A 88 -12.34 -2.03 -27.24
N PRO A 89 -12.98 -0.92 -27.65
CA PRO A 89 -12.30 0.15 -28.36
C PRO A 89 -11.17 0.72 -27.51
N PRO A 90 -10.09 1.24 -28.12
CA PRO A 90 -9.01 1.90 -27.40
C PRO A 90 -9.60 3.07 -26.61
N VAL A 91 -9.38 3.08 -25.31
CA VAL A 91 -9.78 4.16 -24.42
C VAL A 91 -8.88 5.35 -24.75
N THR A 92 -9.38 6.26 -25.57
CA THR A 92 -8.83 7.62 -25.64
C THR A 92 -9.10 8.25 -24.27
N SER A 93 -8.06 8.37 -23.46
CA SER A 93 -8.10 9.15 -22.23
C SER A 93 -8.38 10.61 -22.59
N THR A 94 -9.63 10.99 -22.60
CA THR A 94 -10.00 12.41 -22.45
C THR A 94 -9.66 12.77 -21.02
N ALA A 95 -8.75 13.72 -20.84
CA ALA A 95 -8.41 14.25 -19.53
C ALA A 95 -9.72 14.65 -18.81
N VAL A 96 -10.01 13.95 -17.72
CA VAL A 96 -11.16 14.27 -16.87
C VAL A 96 -10.80 15.58 -16.18
N VAL A 97 -11.60 16.64 -16.39
CA VAL A 97 -11.48 17.87 -15.61
C VAL A 97 -12.09 17.58 -14.24
N PRO A 98 -11.31 17.66 -13.15
CA PRO A 98 -11.86 17.41 -11.82
C PRO A 98 -12.94 18.41 -11.45
N GLU A 99 -13.97 17.95 -10.75
CA GLU A 99 -14.95 18.81 -10.12
C GLU A 99 -14.31 19.53 -8.92
N PRO A 100 -14.68 20.78 -8.62
CA PRO A 100 -14.17 21.49 -7.45
C PRO A 100 -14.57 20.77 -6.16
N ALA A 101 -13.60 20.42 -5.33
CA ALA A 101 -13.87 19.75 -4.08
C ALA A 101 -14.53 20.67 -3.04
N VAL A 102 -15.37 20.11 -2.17
CA VAL A 102 -16.09 20.85 -1.11
C VAL A 102 -15.39 20.72 0.24
N ALA A 103 -15.46 21.78 1.05
CA ALA A 103 -14.85 21.82 2.39
C ALA A 103 -15.48 20.85 3.40
N ILE A 104 -16.74 20.48 3.19
CA ILE A 104 -17.51 19.62 4.10
C ILE A 104 -18.22 18.54 3.24
N PRO A 105 -17.52 17.42 2.97
CA PRO A 105 -18.13 16.28 2.28
C PRO A 105 -19.28 15.67 3.06
N THR A 106 -20.18 15.01 2.35
CA THR A 106 -21.33 14.30 2.94
C THR A 106 -21.26 12.81 2.66
N VAL A 107 -21.73 12.01 3.61
CA VAL A 107 -21.81 10.54 3.42
C VAL A 107 -22.87 10.22 2.37
N ASP A 108 -22.49 9.41 1.37
CA ASP A 108 -23.35 8.97 0.27
C ASP A 108 -23.95 7.59 0.54
N GLY A 109 -25.12 7.56 1.16
CA GLY A 109 -25.84 6.33 1.44
C GLY A 109 -25.22 5.45 2.55
N PRO A 110 -25.70 4.21 2.69
CA PRO A 110 -25.14 3.26 3.65
C PRO A 110 -23.81 2.69 3.17
N PRO A 111 -22.90 2.28 4.08
CA PRO A 111 -21.65 1.64 3.71
C PRO A 111 -21.86 0.37 2.86
N VAL A 112 -20.98 0.17 1.88
CA VAL A 112 -21.03 -0.98 0.96
C VAL A 112 -20.21 -2.13 1.54
N ALA A 113 -20.80 -3.32 1.67
CA ALA A 113 -20.06 -4.51 2.10
C ALA A 113 -19.04 -4.93 1.02
N VAL A 114 -17.74 -5.00 1.40
CA VAL A 114 -16.63 -5.27 0.46
C VAL A 114 -15.79 -6.50 0.85
N GLY A 115 -16.11 -7.15 1.95
CA GLY A 115 -15.41 -8.33 2.46
C GLY A 115 -14.77 -8.10 3.82
N ALA A 116 -14.32 -9.17 4.46
CA ALA A 116 -13.69 -9.07 5.78
C ALA A 116 -12.30 -8.44 5.69
N THR A 117 -11.98 -7.58 6.65
CA THR A 117 -10.66 -6.93 6.80
C THR A 117 -10.17 -6.15 5.57
N PRO A 118 -10.97 -5.22 5.01
CA PRO A 118 -10.52 -4.36 3.93
C PRO A 118 -9.46 -3.37 4.46
N GLY A 119 -8.20 -3.61 4.10
CA GLY A 119 -7.08 -2.82 4.61
C GLY A 119 -6.70 -1.63 3.73
N PHE A 120 -7.00 -1.71 2.42
CA PHE A 120 -6.58 -0.69 1.46
C PHE A 120 -7.52 -0.64 0.26
N VAL A 121 -7.75 0.56 -0.26
CA VAL A 121 -8.52 0.80 -1.49
C VAL A 121 -7.70 1.60 -2.51
N ALA A 122 -7.69 1.13 -3.75
CA ALA A 122 -7.14 1.86 -4.89
C ALA A 122 -8.22 2.03 -5.96
N ILE A 123 -8.27 3.20 -6.59
CA ILE A 123 -9.18 3.48 -7.69
C ILE A 123 -8.43 3.36 -9.00
N ALA A 124 -9.00 2.64 -9.96
CA ALA A 124 -8.45 2.52 -11.30
C ALA A 124 -8.38 3.89 -11.99
N PRO A 125 -7.36 4.15 -12.83
CA PRO A 125 -7.18 5.46 -13.48
C PRO A 125 -8.38 5.96 -14.29
N ASN A 126 -9.22 5.02 -14.78
CA ASN A 126 -10.45 5.35 -15.50
C ASN A 126 -11.61 5.81 -14.59
N GLY A 127 -11.43 5.79 -13.27
CA GLY A 127 -12.44 6.16 -12.27
C GLY A 127 -13.63 5.21 -12.17
N ARG A 128 -13.62 4.06 -12.87
CA ARG A 128 -14.77 3.15 -12.93
C ARG A 128 -14.72 2.06 -11.87
N TYR A 129 -13.55 1.60 -11.50
CA TYR A 129 -13.39 0.48 -10.58
C TYR A 129 -12.54 0.85 -9.38
N ALA A 130 -12.89 0.33 -8.21
CA ALA A 130 -12.01 0.28 -7.07
C ALA A 130 -11.60 -1.16 -6.77
N TYR A 131 -10.33 -1.35 -6.41
CA TYR A 131 -9.78 -2.61 -5.95
C TYR A 131 -9.48 -2.49 -4.46
N ILE A 132 -10.01 -3.43 -3.68
CA ILE A 132 -9.91 -3.43 -2.22
C ILE A 132 -9.12 -4.67 -1.77
N ALA A 133 -8.02 -4.46 -1.05
CA ALA A 133 -7.23 -5.53 -0.47
C ALA A 133 -7.91 -6.05 0.80
N ASN A 134 -8.41 -7.27 0.76
CA ASN A 134 -9.00 -7.97 1.90
C ASN A 134 -8.04 -9.03 2.42
N ARG A 135 -7.40 -8.74 3.54
CA ARG A 135 -6.27 -9.53 4.06
C ARG A 135 -6.68 -10.93 4.51
N ALA A 136 -7.66 -11.04 5.41
CA ALA A 136 -8.04 -12.33 6.01
C ALA A 136 -8.56 -13.36 4.99
N PRO A 137 -9.45 -12.99 4.05
CA PRO A 137 -9.89 -13.94 3.03
C PRO A 137 -8.86 -14.14 1.90
N GLY A 138 -7.77 -13.36 1.85
CA GLY A 138 -6.76 -13.47 0.79
C GLY A 138 -7.29 -13.15 -0.60
N VAL A 139 -8.10 -12.08 -0.73
CA VAL A 139 -8.71 -11.67 -1.99
C VAL A 139 -8.56 -10.18 -2.24
N VAL A 140 -8.56 -9.79 -3.52
CA VAL A 140 -8.81 -8.42 -3.94
C VAL A 140 -10.26 -8.34 -4.42
N THR A 141 -11.07 -7.50 -3.76
CA THR A 141 -12.45 -7.25 -4.16
C THR A 141 -12.49 -6.16 -5.22
N VAL A 142 -13.29 -6.35 -6.26
CA VAL A 142 -13.50 -5.38 -7.35
C VAL A 142 -14.89 -4.77 -7.22
N LEU A 143 -14.94 -3.46 -7.04
CA LEU A 143 -16.16 -2.65 -6.94
C LEU A 143 -16.33 -1.84 -8.23
N ASP A 144 -17.52 -1.86 -8.84
CA ASP A 144 -17.90 -0.93 -9.92
C ASP A 144 -18.47 0.34 -9.28
N LEU A 145 -17.76 1.45 -9.45
CA LEU A 145 -18.06 2.75 -8.86
C LEU A 145 -19.21 3.49 -9.57
N THR A 146 -19.68 2.98 -10.69
CA THR A 146 -20.86 3.57 -11.38
C THR A 146 -22.17 3.12 -10.76
N ILE A 147 -22.15 2.02 -10.02
CA ILE A 147 -23.31 1.41 -9.36
C ILE A 147 -23.07 1.11 -7.89
N ASP A 148 -21.88 1.43 -7.36
CA ASP A 148 -21.42 1.20 -5.98
C ASP A 148 -21.64 -0.25 -5.52
N LYS A 149 -21.27 -1.23 -6.36
CA LYS A 149 -21.46 -2.66 -6.08
C LYS A 149 -20.21 -3.49 -6.35
N VAL A 150 -19.99 -4.46 -5.49
CA VAL A 150 -19.01 -5.52 -5.73
C VAL A 150 -19.45 -6.35 -6.93
N ILE A 151 -18.56 -6.47 -7.92
CA ILE A 151 -18.83 -7.23 -9.16
C ILE A 151 -17.98 -8.48 -9.28
N SER A 152 -16.84 -8.56 -8.57
CA SER A 152 -15.91 -9.67 -8.64
C SER A 152 -14.99 -9.71 -7.43
N THR A 153 -14.34 -10.86 -7.23
CA THR A 153 -13.21 -11.03 -6.30
C THR A 153 -12.09 -11.78 -7.01
N ILE A 154 -10.85 -11.37 -6.78
CA ILE A 154 -9.65 -11.99 -7.34
C ILE A 154 -8.95 -12.73 -6.20
N PRO A 155 -8.92 -14.08 -6.20
CA PRO A 155 -8.21 -14.84 -5.18
C PRO A 155 -6.70 -14.62 -5.28
N ILE A 156 -6.06 -14.29 -4.16
CA ILE A 156 -4.60 -14.13 -4.04
C ILE A 156 -4.06 -15.32 -3.23
N GLN A 157 -3.91 -16.46 -3.89
CA GLN A 157 -3.46 -17.70 -3.24
C GLN A 157 -2.02 -17.62 -2.67
N ALA A 158 -1.25 -16.65 -3.14
CA ALA A 158 0.15 -16.46 -2.71
C ALA A 158 0.29 -15.92 -1.28
N GLY A 159 -0.78 -15.37 -0.70
CA GLY A 159 -0.78 -14.80 0.66
C GLY A 159 -1.73 -13.62 0.80
N PRO A 160 -1.79 -13.00 2.00
CA PRO A 160 -2.70 -11.88 2.27
C PRO A 160 -2.29 -10.62 1.48
N PRO A 161 -3.18 -10.08 0.62
CA PRO A 161 -2.94 -8.81 -0.07
C PRO A 161 -2.96 -7.65 0.92
N GLN A 162 -2.05 -6.69 0.75
CA GLN A 162 -1.88 -5.56 1.67
C GLN A 162 -2.20 -4.23 0.99
N TYR A 163 -1.43 -3.83 -0.01
CA TYR A 163 -1.56 -2.57 -0.74
C TYR A 163 -1.66 -2.82 -2.23
N ILE A 164 -2.27 -1.87 -2.96
CA ILE A 164 -2.55 -1.99 -4.40
C ILE A 164 -2.14 -0.70 -5.10
N ALA A 165 -1.42 -0.80 -6.21
CA ALA A 165 -1.19 0.30 -7.13
C ALA A 165 -1.55 -0.10 -8.55
N PHE A 166 -2.30 0.75 -9.24
CA PHE A 166 -2.56 0.58 -10.66
C PHE A 166 -1.41 1.12 -11.50
N ALA A 167 -1.12 0.45 -12.62
CA ALA A 167 -0.37 1.09 -13.68
C ALA A 167 -1.19 2.26 -14.27
N PRO A 168 -0.54 3.37 -14.70
CA PRO A 168 -1.25 4.54 -15.24
C PRO A 168 -2.15 4.23 -16.43
N ASP A 169 -1.87 3.19 -17.23
CA ASP A 169 -2.72 2.72 -18.33
C ASP A 169 -3.97 1.94 -17.84
N GLY A 170 -4.03 1.63 -16.54
CA GLY A 170 -5.12 0.88 -15.93
C GLY A 170 -5.22 -0.59 -16.32
N ASN A 171 -4.30 -1.14 -17.14
CA ASN A 171 -4.35 -2.52 -17.60
C ASN A 171 -3.79 -3.53 -16.59
N HIS A 172 -2.92 -3.06 -15.70
CA HIS A 172 -2.33 -3.86 -14.63
C HIS A 172 -2.50 -3.21 -13.28
N ALA A 173 -2.54 -4.04 -12.25
CA ALA A 173 -2.41 -3.61 -10.86
C ALA A 173 -1.36 -4.48 -10.16
N TYR A 174 -0.60 -3.86 -9.27
CA TYR A 174 0.43 -4.49 -8.46
C TYR A 174 -0.04 -4.53 -7.02
N VAL A 175 0.10 -5.69 -6.39
CA VAL A 175 -0.40 -5.91 -5.02
C VAL A 175 0.74 -6.42 -4.16
N SER A 176 1.10 -5.70 -3.10
CA SER A 176 2.07 -6.20 -2.13
C SER A 176 1.45 -7.30 -1.26
N ILE A 177 2.23 -8.34 -0.97
CA ILE A 177 1.81 -9.50 -0.23
C ILE A 177 2.88 -9.82 0.82
N TYR A 178 2.51 -9.80 2.07
CA TYR A 178 3.33 -10.32 3.16
C TYR A 178 2.45 -10.91 4.26
N ASN A 179 3.01 -11.81 5.05
CA ASN A 179 2.37 -12.40 6.22
C ASN A 179 3.14 -12.03 7.51
N ASP A 180 2.50 -12.14 8.67
CA ASP A 180 3.11 -11.79 9.96
C ASP A 180 4.39 -12.58 10.28
N PRO A 181 4.50 -13.89 9.96
CA PRO A 181 5.77 -14.61 10.11
C PRO A 181 6.86 -14.16 9.15
N LYS A 182 6.59 -13.26 8.20
CA LYS A 182 7.53 -12.73 7.19
C LYS A 182 8.14 -13.80 6.28
N THR A 183 7.41 -14.90 6.09
CA THR A 183 7.82 -16.01 5.21
C THR A 183 7.33 -15.83 3.77
N ILE A 184 6.40 -14.90 3.57
CA ILE A 184 5.85 -14.52 2.26
C ILE A 184 6.16 -13.04 2.04
N ASN A 185 6.88 -12.72 0.95
CA ASN A 185 7.26 -11.36 0.57
C ASN A 185 7.24 -11.27 -0.95
N LEU A 186 6.13 -10.85 -1.50
CA LEU A 186 5.85 -10.91 -2.94
C LEU A 186 5.14 -9.64 -3.41
N VAL A 187 5.22 -9.37 -4.70
CA VAL A 187 4.30 -8.49 -5.42
C VAL A 187 3.52 -9.33 -6.42
N ALA A 188 2.19 -9.32 -6.33
CA ALA A 188 1.32 -9.93 -7.34
C ALA A 188 1.06 -8.94 -8.47
N VAL A 189 1.06 -9.44 -9.71
CA VAL A 189 0.68 -8.70 -10.92
C VAL A 189 -0.70 -9.17 -11.36
N LEU A 190 -1.64 -8.25 -11.41
CA LEU A 190 -3.03 -8.50 -11.83
C LEU A 190 -3.28 -7.92 -13.23
N ASP A 191 -3.94 -8.69 -14.10
CA ASP A 191 -4.59 -8.16 -15.31
C ASP A 191 -5.97 -7.63 -14.91
N THR A 192 -6.16 -6.33 -15.02
CA THR A 192 -7.40 -5.66 -14.59
C THR A 192 -8.56 -5.86 -15.55
N ARG A 193 -8.28 -6.14 -16.84
CA ARG A 193 -9.30 -6.38 -17.87
C ARG A 193 -9.98 -7.75 -17.70
N THR A 194 -9.21 -8.73 -17.22
CA THR A 194 -9.70 -10.09 -16.97
C THR A 194 -9.95 -10.39 -15.50
N ALA A 195 -9.57 -9.45 -14.59
CA ALA A 195 -9.62 -9.61 -13.15
C ALA A 195 -8.91 -10.90 -12.68
N ARG A 196 -7.66 -11.13 -13.15
CA ARG A 196 -6.89 -12.34 -12.86
C ARG A 196 -5.49 -12.03 -12.36
N LEU A 197 -5.01 -12.88 -11.46
CA LEU A 197 -3.60 -12.95 -11.10
C LEU A 197 -2.81 -13.53 -12.29
N LEU A 198 -1.80 -12.78 -12.76
CA LEU A 198 -0.88 -13.21 -13.82
C LEU A 198 0.31 -13.95 -13.25
N GLN A 199 0.99 -13.34 -12.28
CA GLN A 199 2.20 -13.89 -11.67
C GLN A 199 2.50 -13.22 -10.32
N THR A 200 3.52 -13.73 -9.62
CA THR A 200 4.07 -13.12 -8.42
C THR A 200 5.57 -12.90 -8.58
N ILE A 201 6.08 -11.82 -7.99
CA ILE A 201 7.48 -11.40 -8.06
C ILE A 201 8.02 -11.39 -6.62
N PRO A 202 9.06 -12.19 -6.31
CA PRO A 202 9.73 -12.13 -5.02
C PRO A 202 10.42 -10.78 -4.82
N VAL A 203 10.24 -10.20 -3.62
CA VAL A 203 10.86 -8.94 -3.19
C VAL A 203 11.46 -9.11 -1.79
N LYS A 204 12.16 -8.07 -1.31
CA LYS A 204 12.70 -8.07 0.06
C LYS A 204 11.60 -8.06 1.11
N GLN A 205 12.00 -8.22 2.38
CA GLN A 205 11.07 -8.47 3.48
C GLN A 205 10.07 -7.37 3.72
N LYS A 206 8.80 -7.77 3.86
CA LYS A 206 7.65 -6.98 4.26
C LYS A 206 7.38 -5.82 3.31
N PRO A 207 6.99 -6.12 2.04
CA PRO A 207 6.63 -5.10 1.06
C PRO A 207 5.37 -4.33 1.50
N TYR A 208 5.48 -3.00 1.54
CA TYR A 208 4.39 -2.09 1.92
C TYR A 208 3.76 -1.38 0.72
N ALA A 209 3.33 -0.13 0.90
CA ALA A 209 2.59 0.62 -0.09
C ALA A 209 3.48 1.03 -1.28
N LEU A 210 3.34 0.28 -2.33
CA LEU A 210 4.09 0.38 -3.58
C LEU A 210 3.45 1.40 -4.54
N ALA A 211 4.24 1.93 -5.47
CA ALA A 211 3.76 2.83 -6.51
C ALA A 211 4.38 2.52 -7.88
N VAL A 212 3.61 2.77 -8.93
CA VAL A 212 4.06 2.66 -10.32
C VAL A 212 4.56 4.02 -10.80
N THR A 213 5.70 4.05 -11.47
CA THR A 213 6.25 5.29 -12.04
C THR A 213 5.31 5.87 -13.10
N PRO A 214 5.19 7.22 -13.21
CA PRO A 214 4.30 7.86 -14.19
C PRO A 214 4.60 7.46 -15.65
N ASP A 215 5.84 7.11 -15.98
CA ASP A 215 6.26 6.62 -17.30
C ASP A 215 5.95 5.13 -17.54
N GLN A 216 5.35 4.44 -16.54
CA GLN A 216 4.94 3.03 -16.58
C GLN A 216 6.09 2.04 -16.80
N ARG A 217 7.30 2.40 -16.40
CA ARG A 217 8.48 1.52 -16.60
C ARG A 217 8.80 0.69 -15.36
N PHE A 218 8.54 1.23 -14.18
CA PHE A 218 8.96 0.60 -12.93
C PHE A 218 7.86 0.61 -11.87
N VAL A 219 7.94 -0.36 -10.96
CA VAL A 219 7.22 -0.35 -9.68
C VAL A 219 8.25 -0.21 -8.56
N TYR A 220 8.07 0.79 -7.70
CA TYR A 220 8.90 0.98 -6.51
C TYR A 220 8.17 0.34 -5.33
N VAL A 221 8.86 -0.54 -4.61
CA VAL A 221 8.30 -1.36 -3.54
C VAL A 221 9.06 -1.10 -2.25
N PRO A 222 8.47 -0.37 -1.28
CA PRO A 222 9.06 -0.23 0.05
C PRO A 222 9.15 -1.60 0.73
N SER A 223 10.36 -2.04 1.02
CA SER A 223 10.65 -3.28 1.73
C SER A 223 11.01 -2.92 3.18
N HIS A 224 9.98 -2.85 4.04
CA HIS A 224 10.00 -2.24 5.36
C HIS A 224 11.15 -2.76 6.24
N ASP A 225 11.24 -4.08 6.43
CA ASP A 225 12.24 -4.66 7.33
C ASP A 225 13.65 -4.73 6.70
N ALA A 226 13.74 -4.49 5.39
CA ALA A 226 15.03 -4.45 4.68
C ALA A 226 15.63 -3.03 4.59
N GLY A 227 14.88 -1.99 4.92
CA GLY A 227 15.34 -0.61 4.79
C GLY A 227 15.66 -0.20 3.35
N ALA A 228 14.89 -0.72 2.39
CA ALA A 228 15.17 -0.54 0.97
C ALA A 228 13.90 -0.37 0.14
N ILE A 229 14.06 0.20 -1.04
CA ILE A 229 13.04 0.26 -2.10
C ILE A 229 13.47 -0.69 -3.22
N ASP A 230 12.78 -1.80 -3.39
CA ASP A 230 13.01 -2.68 -4.53
C ASP A 230 12.36 -2.08 -5.79
N ILE A 231 13.05 -2.17 -6.92
CA ILE A 231 12.59 -1.64 -8.22
C ILE A 231 12.29 -2.81 -9.15
N ILE A 232 11.02 -2.96 -9.50
CA ILE A 232 10.56 -3.95 -10.47
C ILE A 232 10.45 -3.29 -11.84
N ASP A 233 11.06 -3.87 -12.87
CA ASP A 233 10.84 -3.51 -14.26
C ASP A 233 9.54 -4.15 -14.76
N ILE A 234 8.61 -3.32 -15.25
CA ILE A 234 7.28 -3.73 -15.69
C ILE A 234 7.34 -4.58 -16.97
N GLY A 235 8.31 -4.31 -17.85
CA GLY A 235 8.46 -5.05 -19.10
C GLY A 235 8.91 -6.50 -18.89
N THR A 236 9.73 -6.75 -17.86
CA THR A 236 10.27 -8.07 -17.54
C THR A 236 9.59 -8.71 -16.32
N ASN A 237 8.90 -7.91 -15.50
CA ASN A 237 8.33 -8.33 -14.22
C ASN A 237 9.36 -8.96 -13.27
N THR A 238 10.54 -8.36 -13.20
CA THR A 238 11.64 -8.78 -12.31
C THR A 238 12.16 -7.61 -11.51
N VAL A 239 12.70 -7.88 -10.31
CA VAL A 239 13.47 -6.87 -9.55
C VAL A 239 14.77 -6.62 -10.28
N VAL A 240 15.01 -5.37 -10.69
CA VAL A 240 16.19 -4.96 -11.45
C VAL A 240 17.16 -4.11 -10.63
N ASP A 241 16.72 -3.57 -9.51
CA ASP A 241 17.53 -2.72 -8.64
C ASP A 241 16.94 -2.63 -7.23
N SER A 242 17.69 -2.07 -6.29
CA SER A 242 17.24 -1.80 -4.95
C SER A 242 17.97 -0.60 -4.36
N ILE A 243 17.25 0.39 -3.85
CA ILE A 243 17.77 1.62 -3.27
C ILE A 243 17.72 1.50 -1.75
N ASP A 244 18.86 1.62 -1.07
CA ASP A 244 18.88 1.73 0.37
C ASP A 244 18.32 3.09 0.81
N VAL A 245 17.40 3.07 1.75
CA VAL A 245 16.77 4.25 2.35
C VAL A 245 16.85 4.17 3.87
N LEU A 246 16.32 5.17 4.57
CA LEU A 246 16.19 5.10 6.01
C LEU A 246 15.39 3.85 6.43
N PRO A 247 15.67 3.30 7.63
CA PRO A 247 14.94 2.13 8.14
C PRO A 247 13.42 2.28 8.09
N ASN A 248 12.77 1.16 7.82
CA ASN A 248 11.32 0.99 7.84
C ASN A 248 10.58 1.89 6.83
N PRO A 249 10.95 1.86 5.52
CA PRO A 249 10.16 2.51 4.48
C PRO A 249 8.77 1.89 4.41
N HIS A 250 7.74 2.73 4.52
CA HIS A 250 6.35 2.29 4.65
C HIS A 250 5.52 2.62 3.41
N TRP A 251 5.76 3.75 2.79
CA TRP A 251 5.01 4.27 1.66
C TRP A 251 5.91 4.96 0.67
N VAL A 252 5.63 4.81 -0.63
CA VAL A 252 6.31 5.57 -1.69
C VAL A 252 5.28 6.20 -2.62
N THR A 253 5.55 7.42 -3.06
CA THR A 253 4.78 8.12 -4.09
C THR A 253 5.72 8.92 -4.99
N PHE A 254 5.24 9.33 -6.16
CA PHE A 254 6.04 10.08 -7.14
C PHE A 254 5.56 11.51 -7.33
N SER A 255 6.48 12.41 -7.69
CA SER A 255 6.11 13.68 -8.31
C SER A 255 5.37 13.42 -9.63
N PRO A 256 4.46 14.33 -10.06
CA PRO A 256 3.72 14.13 -11.31
C PRO A 256 4.60 13.96 -12.56
N ASP A 257 5.79 14.57 -12.57
CA ASP A 257 6.78 14.43 -13.66
C ASP A 257 7.66 13.17 -13.53
N GLY A 258 7.48 12.39 -12.45
CA GLY A 258 8.19 11.15 -12.18
C GLY A 258 9.67 11.31 -11.83
N LYS A 259 10.19 12.53 -11.66
CA LYS A 259 11.63 12.74 -11.39
C LYS A 259 12.01 12.51 -9.94
N LEU A 260 11.07 12.73 -9.03
CA LEU A 260 11.28 12.51 -7.60
C LEU A 260 10.32 11.46 -7.07
N ALA A 261 10.79 10.68 -6.11
CA ALA A 261 9.95 9.84 -5.27
C ALA A 261 10.09 10.25 -3.80
N TYR A 262 9.01 10.18 -3.06
CA TYR A 262 8.94 10.50 -1.64
C TYR A 262 8.60 9.24 -0.88
N VAL A 263 9.42 8.90 0.13
CA VAL A 263 9.28 7.68 0.94
C VAL A 263 9.05 8.07 2.38
N ALA A 264 7.93 7.66 2.95
CA ALA A 264 7.67 7.75 4.38
C ALA A 264 8.42 6.63 5.11
N ASN A 265 9.33 7.00 6.03
CA ASN A 265 10.13 6.05 6.83
C ASN A 265 9.61 6.05 8.26
N HIS A 266 8.87 5.00 8.62
CA HIS A 266 8.01 4.95 9.79
C HIS A 266 8.76 5.15 11.11
N GLU A 267 9.73 4.29 11.45
CA GLU A 267 10.48 4.41 12.69
C GLU A 267 11.59 5.48 12.63
N SER A 268 11.88 5.98 11.44
CA SER A 268 12.88 7.04 11.27
C SER A 268 12.31 8.45 11.39
N ASN A 269 10.98 8.59 11.49
CA ASN A 269 10.29 9.88 11.60
C ASN A 269 10.68 10.89 10.51
N ALA A 270 10.84 10.39 9.29
CA ALA A 270 11.37 11.19 8.20
C ALA A 270 10.79 10.79 6.84
N VAL A 271 10.88 11.69 5.89
CA VAL A 271 10.63 11.45 4.47
C VAL A 271 11.97 11.45 3.73
N SER A 272 12.28 10.36 3.03
CA SER A 272 13.38 10.32 2.07
C SER A 272 12.90 10.80 0.71
N VAL A 273 13.65 11.73 0.10
CA VAL A 273 13.43 12.19 -1.27
C VAL A 273 14.45 11.51 -2.17
N LEU A 274 13.97 10.78 -3.18
CA LEU A 274 14.81 10.07 -4.13
C LEU A 274 14.74 10.76 -5.49
N ASP A 275 15.89 10.90 -6.13
CA ASP A 275 15.98 11.17 -7.57
C ASP A 275 15.82 9.85 -8.31
N THR A 276 14.78 9.75 -9.15
CA THR A 276 14.43 8.51 -9.84
C THR A 276 15.39 8.18 -11.00
N GLY A 277 16.04 9.20 -11.57
CA GLY A 277 17.00 9.04 -12.66
C GLY A 277 18.31 8.43 -12.18
N SER A 278 18.86 8.95 -11.07
CA SER A 278 20.09 8.44 -10.45
C SER A 278 19.84 7.28 -9.48
N ARG A 279 18.59 7.09 -9.06
CA ARG A 279 18.17 6.09 -8.05
C ARG A 279 18.91 6.27 -6.71
N THR A 280 18.99 7.49 -6.25
CA THR A 280 19.68 7.84 -5.00
C THR A 280 18.80 8.71 -4.11
N VAL A 281 19.01 8.62 -2.78
CA VAL A 281 18.43 9.56 -1.82
C VAL A 281 19.15 10.89 -1.95
N VAL A 282 18.42 11.94 -2.31
CA VAL A 282 18.96 13.30 -2.48
C VAL A 282 18.68 14.20 -1.28
N LYS A 283 17.69 13.85 -0.46
CA LYS A 283 17.31 14.62 0.72
C LYS A 283 16.61 13.74 1.74
N THR A 284 16.77 14.06 3.01
CA THR A 284 15.95 13.57 4.12
C THR A 284 15.30 14.77 4.80
N ILE A 285 14.01 14.64 5.13
CA ILE A 285 13.19 15.69 5.75
C ILE A 285 12.59 15.12 7.03
N ASP A 286 12.93 15.70 8.17
CA ASP A 286 12.37 15.30 9.46
C ASP A 286 10.88 15.72 9.54
N VAL A 287 10.03 14.82 10.03
CA VAL A 287 8.60 15.03 10.23
C VAL A 287 8.16 14.51 11.59
N GLY A 288 6.86 14.38 11.83
CA GLY A 288 6.31 13.84 13.07
C GLY A 288 6.63 12.36 13.29
N THR A 289 6.22 11.84 14.45
CA THR A 289 6.53 10.48 14.86
C THR A 289 5.74 9.46 14.06
N SER A 290 6.45 8.46 13.53
CA SER A 290 5.90 7.36 12.71
C SER A 290 5.30 7.86 11.39
N ALA A 291 6.12 8.42 10.49
CA ALA A 291 5.72 8.79 9.13
C ALA A 291 5.14 7.56 8.39
N HIS A 292 3.83 7.54 8.17
CA HIS A 292 3.12 6.34 7.74
C HIS A 292 2.77 6.33 6.25
N SER A 293 1.99 7.31 5.80
CA SER A 293 1.58 7.48 4.40
C SER A 293 1.98 8.86 3.90
N VAL A 294 2.24 8.96 2.59
CA VAL A 294 2.69 10.18 1.92
C VAL A 294 1.98 10.34 0.58
N ALA A 295 1.52 11.55 0.30
CA ALA A 295 0.88 11.92 -0.96
C ALA A 295 1.49 13.20 -1.52
N VAL A 296 1.62 13.28 -2.85
CA VAL A 296 2.05 14.49 -3.57
C VAL A 296 0.81 15.20 -4.12
N SER A 297 0.79 16.53 -4.02
CA SER A 297 -0.29 17.32 -4.62
C SER A 297 -0.35 17.14 -6.15
N PRO A 298 -1.52 17.25 -6.78
CA PRO A 298 -1.67 17.05 -8.23
C PRO A 298 -0.80 17.99 -9.08
N ASP A 299 -0.50 19.19 -8.58
CA ASP A 299 0.38 20.16 -9.25
C ASP A 299 1.89 19.92 -8.94
N GLY A 300 2.19 18.96 -8.05
CA GLY A 300 3.53 18.62 -7.63
C GLY A 300 4.20 19.62 -6.67
N SER A 301 3.49 20.65 -6.20
CA SER A 301 4.08 21.72 -5.39
C SER A 301 4.26 21.36 -3.91
N GLN A 302 3.48 20.40 -3.40
CA GLN A 302 3.49 20.03 -2.00
C GLN A 302 3.48 18.50 -1.82
N VAL A 303 4.02 18.06 -0.69
CA VAL A 303 3.87 16.70 -0.17
C VAL A 303 3.17 16.78 1.17
N ALA A 304 2.15 15.95 1.35
CA ALA A 304 1.48 15.77 2.64
C ALA A 304 1.85 14.40 3.23
N VAL A 305 2.19 14.36 4.51
CA VAL A 305 2.65 13.17 5.22
C VAL A 305 1.86 13.01 6.49
N VAL A 306 1.18 11.86 6.67
CA VAL A 306 0.57 11.52 7.96
C VAL A 306 1.61 10.90 8.89
N CYS A 307 1.61 11.34 10.13
CA CYS A 307 2.45 10.82 11.19
C CYS A 307 1.58 10.11 12.22
N PHE A 308 1.64 8.77 12.20
CA PHE A 308 0.70 7.87 12.88
C PHE A 308 0.68 8.09 14.41
N THR A 309 1.85 8.20 15.05
CA THR A 309 1.93 8.33 16.50
C THR A 309 1.76 9.76 16.98
N SER A 310 2.22 10.76 16.22
CA SER A 310 2.04 12.16 16.59
C SER A 310 0.66 12.73 16.24
N ASN A 311 -0.17 12.02 15.47
CA ASN A 311 -1.54 12.39 15.13
C ASN A 311 -1.63 13.70 14.36
N ASP A 312 -0.75 13.88 13.38
CA ASP A 312 -0.68 15.10 12.59
C ASP A 312 -0.32 14.84 11.13
N VAL A 313 -0.51 15.86 10.31
CA VAL A 313 -0.11 15.92 8.90
C VAL A 313 0.93 17.01 8.74
N TYR A 314 2.08 16.65 8.17
CA TYR A 314 3.12 17.58 7.76
C TYR A 314 2.93 17.93 6.29
N PHE A 315 3.00 19.23 5.96
CA PHE A 315 3.05 19.72 4.60
C PHE A 315 4.46 20.17 4.27
N ILE A 316 5.00 19.70 3.14
CA ILE A 316 6.37 19.94 2.70
C ILE A 316 6.29 20.63 1.32
N ASP A 317 7.04 21.71 1.13
CA ASP A 317 7.26 22.36 -0.16
C ASP A 317 8.27 21.55 -0.98
N THR A 318 7.91 21.15 -2.20
CA THR A 318 8.75 20.27 -3.03
C THR A 318 9.94 20.99 -3.66
N ALA A 319 9.85 22.31 -3.88
CA ALA A 319 10.93 23.09 -4.48
C ALA A 319 12.05 23.36 -3.47
N THR A 320 11.71 23.56 -2.20
CA THR A 320 12.67 23.90 -1.14
C THR A 320 12.97 22.74 -0.20
N ASN A 321 12.14 21.70 -0.20
CA ASN A 321 12.16 20.59 0.76
C ASN A 321 12.03 21.07 2.23
N GLN A 322 11.27 22.13 2.45
CA GLN A 322 11.01 22.68 3.79
C GLN A 322 9.59 22.33 4.24
N VAL A 323 9.44 22.08 5.55
CA VAL A 323 8.13 21.92 6.16
C VAL A 323 7.42 23.29 6.16
N LEU A 324 6.24 23.33 5.53
CA LEU A 324 5.38 24.52 5.44
C LEU A 324 4.51 24.70 6.68
N GLY A 325 4.20 23.61 7.36
CA GLY A 325 3.34 23.60 8.54
C GLY A 325 2.84 22.21 8.89
N THR A 326 2.18 22.12 10.04
CA THR A 326 1.60 20.88 10.58
C THR A 326 0.14 21.10 10.95
N VAL A 327 -0.68 20.06 10.82
CA VAL A 327 -2.10 20.07 11.15
C VAL A 327 -2.42 18.87 12.02
N ALA A 328 -2.93 19.10 13.23
CA ALA A 328 -3.42 18.02 14.07
C ALA A 328 -4.70 17.42 13.48
N VAL A 329 -4.79 16.09 13.48
CA VAL A 329 -5.93 15.32 12.96
C VAL A 329 -6.46 14.34 14.01
N GLY A 330 -7.28 13.37 13.61
CA GLY A 330 -7.71 12.30 14.52
C GLY A 330 -6.57 11.37 14.93
N THR A 331 -6.89 10.39 15.80
CA THR A 331 -5.88 9.51 16.39
C THR A 331 -5.46 8.42 15.40
N ASN A 332 -4.16 8.20 15.30
CA ASN A 332 -3.52 7.19 14.47
C ASN A 332 -3.93 7.27 12.98
N PRO A 333 -3.62 8.40 12.30
CA PRO A 333 -3.88 8.53 10.88
C PRO A 333 -3.02 7.52 10.09
N GLN A 334 -3.66 6.68 9.25
CA GLN A 334 -2.99 5.62 8.49
C GLN A 334 -2.75 5.99 7.04
N ASP A 335 -3.70 6.67 6.41
CA ASP A 335 -3.65 6.95 4.97
C ASP A 335 -4.04 8.39 4.68
N ILE A 336 -3.56 8.89 3.53
CA ILE A 336 -3.74 10.27 3.10
C ILE A 336 -3.94 10.33 1.58
N SER A 337 -4.91 11.13 1.13
CA SER A 337 -5.19 11.33 -0.29
C SER A 337 -5.57 12.78 -0.58
N TYR A 338 -5.01 13.35 -1.65
CA TYR A 338 -5.42 14.66 -2.16
C TYR A 338 -6.72 14.57 -2.95
N SER A 339 -7.53 15.64 -2.91
CA SER A 339 -8.51 15.89 -3.97
C SER A 339 -7.79 16.19 -5.30
N PRO A 340 -8.36 15.80 -6.45
CA PRO A 340 -7.70 16.00 -7.75
C PRO A 340 -7.47 17.49 -8.13
N ASP A 341 -8.20 18.43 -7.52
CA ASP A 341 -7.97 19.86 -7.65
C ASP A 341 -6.87 20.39 -6.71
N GLY A 342 -6.33 19.51 -5.83
CA GLY A 342 -5.27 19.83 -4.88
C GLY A 342 -5.72 20.64 -3.65
N ARG A 343 -7.00 20.99 -3.55
CA ARG A 343 -7.50 21.92 -2.53
C ARG A 343 -7.66 21.28 -1.15
N TYR A 344 -8.01 20.00 -1.11
CA TYR A 344 -8.20 19.29 0.14
C TYR A 344 -7.36 18.02 0.22
N VAL A 345 -7.07 17.63 1.46
CA VAL A 345 -6.46 16.35 1.81
C VAL A 345 -7.39 15.63 2.79
N TYR A 346 -7.56 14.33 2.57
CA TYR A 346 -8.35 13.44 3.41
C TYR A 346 -7.44 12.50 4.16
N THR A 347 -7.65 12.31 5.48
CA THR A 347 -6.89 11.34 6.29
C THR A 347 -7.83 10.34 6.95
N ALA A 348 -7.49 9.06 6.88
CA ALA A 348 -8.17 7.99 7.58
C ALA A 348 -7.56 7.81 8.98
N ASN A 349 -8.29 8.16 10.05
CA ASN A 349 -7.82 8.15 11.43
C ASN A 349 -8.42 6.95 12.17
N VAL A 350 -7.69 5.83 12.21
CA VAL A 350 -8.24 4.52 12.58
C VAL A 350 -8.72 4.43 14.02
N GLU A 351 -8.00 5.01 14.99
CA GLU A 351 -8.32 4.90 16.40
C GLU A 351 -9.35 5.94 16.90
N SER A 352 -9.60 6.98 16.12
CA SER A 352 -10.64 7.97 16.44
C SER A 352 -11.91 7.76 15.61
N ASP A 353 -11.96 6.72 14.76
CA ASP A 353 -13.12 6.42 13.93
C ASP A 353 -13.58 7.62 13.08
N THR A 354 -12.63 8.34 12.47
CA THR A 354 -12.91 9.56 11.71
C THR A 354 -12.09 9.67 10.44
N VAL A 355 -12.62 10.44 9.49
CA VAL A 355 -11.86 11.03 8.38
C VAL A 355 -11.73 12.52 8.63
N SER A 356 -10.51 13.06 8.63
CA SER A 356 -10.29 14.52 8.64
C SER A 356 -10.17 15.04 7.21
N VAL A 357 -10.78 16.22 6.96
CA VAL A 357 -10.65 16.97 5.71
C VAL A 357 -9.86 18.24 6.00
N ILE A 358 -8.74 18.43 5.31
CA ILE A 358 -7.81 19.53 5.55
C ILE A 358 -7.78 20.42 4.30
N ASP A 359 -8.00 21.70 4.45
CA ASP A 359 -7.76 22.69 3.40
C ASP A 359 -6.25 22.92 3.29
N THR A 360 -5.68 22.70 2.10
CA THR A 360 -4.24 22.72 1.86
C THR A 360 -3.63 24.12 1.83
N GLU A 361 -4.41 25.13 1.53
CA GLU A 361 -3.96 26.55 1.51
C GLU A 361 -3.90 27.10 2.94
N THR A 362 -4.98 26.92 3.70
CA THR A 362 -5.08 27.44 5.07
C THR A 362 -4.43 26.52 6.11
N ARG A 363 -4.21 25.23 5.75
CA ARG A 363 -3.71 24.18 6.65
C ARG A 363 -4.56 24.05 7.91
N THR A 364 -5.87 23.96 7.72
CA THR A 364 -6.85 23.78 8.77
C THR A 364 -7.78 22.62 8.47
N VAL A 365 -8.20 21.89 9.51
CA VAL A 365 -9.25 20.90 9.39
C VAL A 365 -10.58 21.61 9.17
N THR A 366 -11.20 21.36 8.03
CA THR A 366 -12.52 21.94 7.65
C THR A 366 -13.68 21.07 8.05
N ALA A 367 -13.46 19.74 8.12
CA ALA A 367 -14.45 18.75 8.53
C ALA A 367 -13.80 17.55 9.20
N THR A 368 -14.52 16.96 10.14
CA THR A 368 -14.22 15.65 10.74
C THR A 368 -15.46 14.78 10.57
N ILE A 369 -15.35 13.72 9.79
CA ILE A 369 -16.46 12.87 9.38
C ILE A 369 -16.37 11.55 10.13
N PRO A 370 -17.38 11.17 10.94
CA PRO A 370 -17.40 9.88 11.60
C PRO A 370 -17.46 8.72 10.59
N THR A 371 -16.61 7.74 10.77
CA THR A 371 -16.56 6.46 10.04
C THR A 371 -16.24 5.36 11.06
N ASP A 372 -16.20 4.11 10.62
CA ASP A 372 -15.94 2.98 11.53
C ASP A 372 -14.64 2.29 11.16
N SER A 373 -13.62 2.36 12.02
CA SER A 373 -12.25 1.80 11.80
C SER A 373 -11.66 2.11 10.41
N PRO A 374 -11.56 3.39 9.99
CA PRO A 374 -11.07 3.74 8.65
C PRO A 374 -9.58 3.45 8.52
N THR A 375 -9.17 2.72 7.46
CA THR A 375 -7.76 2.35 7.23
C THR A 375 -7.17 2.93 5.97
N SER A 376 -7.98 3.24 4.96
CA SER A 376 -7.49 3.82 3.71
C SER A 376 -8.54 4.74 3.10
N VAL A 377 -8.09 5.76 2.39
CA VAL A 377 -8.92 6.71 1.67
C VAL A 377 -8.41 6.92 0.25
N ALA A 378 -9.29 6.80 -0.74
CA ALA A 378 -9.00 7.09 -2.14
C ALA A 378 -10.05 8.03 -2.73
N VAL A 379 -9.59 9.10 -3.39
CA VAL A 379 -10.48 10.06 -4.08
C VAL A 379 -10.59 9.68 -5.55
N SER A 380 -11.81 9.72 -6.09
CA SER A 380 -12.03 9.44 -7.51
C SER A 380 -11.29 10.44 -8.40
N PRO A 381 -10.80 10.03 -9.59
CA PRO A 381 -10.06 10.93 -10.49
C PRO A 381 -10.82 12.18 -10.93
N ASN A 382 -12.16 12.12 -10.93
CA ASN A 382 -13.03 13.26 -11.23
C ASN A 382 -13.32 14.16 -10.00
N GLY A 383 -12.85 13.76 -8.81
CA GLY A 383 -13.04 14.51 -7.57
C GLY A 383 -14.42 14.42 -6.93
N SER A 384 -15.38 13.70 -7.54
CA SER A 384 -16.77 13.70 -7.06
C SER A 384 -17.01 12.87 -5.81
N LYS A 385 -16.18 11.83 -5.57
CA LYS A 385 -16.35 10.92 -4.45
C LYS A 385 -15.00 10.53 -3.82
N ALA A 386 -15.04 10.27 -2.50
CA ALA A 386 -13.96 9.58 -1.79
C ALA A 386 -14.50 8.26 -1.21
N TYR A 387 -13.65 7.25 -1.20
CA TYR A 387 -13.95 5.89 -0.77
C TYR A 387 -13.04 5.52 0.39
N ILE A 388 -13.63 5.12 1.51
CA ILE A 388 -12.93 4.85 2.77
C ILE A 388 -13.17 3.38 3.17
N THR A 389 -12.09 2.60 3.34
CA THR A 389 -12.19 1.24 3.88
C THR A 389 -12.44 1.28 5.37
N ASN A 390 -13.44 0.52 5.82
CA ASN A 390 -13.78 0.34 7.23
C ASN A 390 -13.42 -1.10 7.63
N LEU A 391 -12.35 -1.24 8.40
CA LEU A 391 -11.71 -2.53 8.68
C LEU A 391 -12.63 -3.51 9.41
N ASP A 392 -13.13 -3.11 10.56
CA ASP A 392 -13.89 -3.98 11.48
C ASP A 392 -15.24 -4.42 10.90
N PRO A 393 -16.06 -3.49 10.33
CA PRO A 393 -17.34 -3.91 9.75
C PRO A 393 -17.22 -4.57 8.37
N GLY A 394 -16.03 -4.56 7.74
CA GLY A 394 -15.83 -5.14 6.40
C GLY A 394 -16.55 -4.37 5.30
N THR A 395 -16.60 -3.05 5.42
CA THR A 395 -17.35 -2.18 4.51
C THR A 395 -16.50 -1.07 3.90
N LEU A 396 -17.11 -0.33 2.98
CA LEU A 396 -16.58 0.88 2.37
C LEU A 396 -17.58 2.02 2.60
N THR A 397 -17.15 3.12 3.21
CA THR A 397 -17.90 4.36 3.29
C THR A 397 -17.62 5.19 2.05
N ILE A 398 -18.66 5.81 1.47
CA ILE A 398 -18.56 6.69 0.31
C ILE A 398 -18.90 8.11 0.75
N LEU A 399 -18.07 9.08 0.35
CA LEU A 399 -18.32 10.50 0.57
C LEU A 399 -18.55 11.19 -0.77
N ASN A 400 -19.53 12.08 -0.81
CA ASN A 400 -19.64 13.08 -1.89
C ASN A 400 -18.67 14.22 -1.58
N THR A 401 -17.71 14.45 -2.46
CA THR A 401 -16.58 15.38 -2.25
C THR A 401 -16.62 16.60 -3.18
N ALA A 402 -17.59 16.69 -4.07
CA ALA A 402 -17.83 17.83 -4.97
C ALA A 402 -19.29 18.29 -4.92
#